data_28c13037ae4b8e5d5029ee56a991164d
#
_entry.id   28c13037ae4b8e5d5029ee56a991164d
#
_cell.length_a   1.000
_cell.length_b   1.000
_cell.length_c   1.000
_cell.angle_alpha   90.00
_cell.angle_beta   90.00
_cell.angle_gamma   90.00
#
_symmetry.space_group_name_H-M   'P 1'
#
loop_
_entity.id
_entity.type
_entity.pdbx_description
1 polymer ?
#
loop_
_entity_poly.entity_id
_entity_poly.type
_entity_poly.pdbx_seq_one_letter_code
_entity_poly.pdbx_strand_id
1 'polypeptide(L)'
;MLYQIKDGTVSAGGQTILSHIDFYIKEKEKIAVVGKNGAGKTTLLRLLAGEMQLDRDDHRGMSSGAHGKETACKNSLGIVTSRNITIGMLRQVDSSNQDKTIEEILLESCPDRDTYSKERFDYEMEYDRLFTGFGFEKEEKSRTLGSFSGGEQTKISLIKLLLEKPDLLLLDEPTNHLDMKTVEWLEDYLINYPKAVIIVSHDRAFLDAVATGVYELENGALHRYAGNYTQYRQQKLKNLQIQRKAYERQQAEIAHNNELIDKFKHKPKKAAFARSRKTMLARMKLIEKPVEDEAHIFTGNIEPQFPGGKWVYEAKELKIGYDGSVLLELSLRIRRGQKIAVIGDNGIGKSTFLKTVAGLIPPIKGTSQLGNNLLVGYFDQQSALIDSDKTVRDHFHELFPALVEKDLRKTLGMYLFGGANASKRISSLSGGEKSRLVLAELLTGRPNLMILDEPTNHMDIPAKETLESAFKAYTGTMLFVSHDRYFIKQVADAILVFENDKVMYYPFGYDHYISRLKASKDGNLPALMQAKDAAMVEALAAVPKRERHETRQLSTEEAYLEWKLALAAEPVAKAAEEAEKVYEELCEAESELNEENVDKLRLQYEKVADSWTNECTKWYDIYLDEMYPESDF
;
A
#
# COMPACT_ATOMS: atom_id res chain seq x y z
N MET A 1 -24.35 20.48 4.37
CA MET A 1 -23.41 20.51 3.23
C MET A 1 -22.33 21.51 3.60
N LEU A 2 -21.07 21.04 3.69
CA LEU A 2 -19.96 21.89 4.12
C LEU A 2 -19.35 22.65 2.92
N TYR A 3 -19.09 21.93 1.84
CA TYR A 3 -18.47 22.44 0.62
C TYR A 3 -19.06 21.75 -0.61
N GLN A 4 -19.30 22.48 -1.70
CA GLN A 4 -19.83 21.96 -2.96
C GLN A 4 -19.24 22.71 -4.16
N ILE A 5 -18.86 21.97 -5.19
CA ILE A 5 -18.55 22.46 -6.54
C ILE A 5 -19.61 21.86 -7.48
N LYS A 6 -20.13 22.67 -8.40
CA LYS A 6 -21.03 22.23 -9.46
C LYS A 6 -20.46 22.62 -10.80
N ASP A 7 -20.36 21.63 -11.69
CA ASP A 7 -19.92 21.81 -13.08
C ASP A 7 -18.61 22.62 -13.21
N GLY A 8 -17.64 22.25 -12.34
CA GLY A 8 -16.38 23.00 -12.24
C GLY A 8 -15.37 22.54 -13.29
N THR A 9 -14.70 23.48 -13.95
CA THR A 9 -13.58 23.20 -14.86
C THR A 9 -12.34 23.95 -14.40
N VAL A 10 -11.17 23.29 -14.45
CA VAL A 10 -9.90 23.90 -14.07
C VAL A 10 -8.85 23.57 -15.12
N SER A 11 -8.20 24.60 -15.63
CA SER A 11 -7.09 24.48 -16.58
C SER A 11 -5.80 25.07 -15.98
N ALA A 12 -4.67 24.46 -16.31
CA ALA A 12 -3.36 24.98 -15.98
C ALA A 12 -2.39 24.76 -17.14
N GLY A 13 -1.57 25.76 -17.45
CA GLY A 13 -0.61 25.68 -18.55
C GLY A 13 -1.25 25.46 -19.93
N GLY A 14 -2.50 25.88 -20.13
CA GLY A 14 -3.23 25.71 -21.39
C GLY A 14 -3.85 24.31 -21.59
N GLN A 15 -3.79 23.44 -20.58
CA GLN A 15 -4.44 22.13 -20.60
C GLN A 15 -5.54 22.07 -19.54
N THR A 16 -6.69 21.50 -19.89
CA THR A 16 -7.78 21.24 -18.94
C THR A 16 -7.39 20.03 -18.10
N ILE A 17 -7.29 20.24 -16.77
CA ILE A 17 -6.93 19.19 -15.81
C ILE A 17 -8.19 18.58 -15.21
N LEU A 18 -9.17 19.42 -14.84
CA LEU A 18 -10.46 18.97 -14.30
C LEU A 18 -11.56 19.49 -15.22
N SER A 19 -12.48 18.64 -15.62
CA SER A 19 -13.52 18.94 -16.59
C SER A 19 -14.89 18.57 -16.04
N HIS A 20 -15.78 19.57 -15.91
CA HIS A 20 -17.17 19.38 -15.49
C HIS A 20 -17.31 18.57 -14.20
N ILE A 21 -16.50 18.89 -13.16
CA ILE A 21 -16.51 18.16 -11.90
C ILE A 21 -17.68 18.57 -11.01
N ASP A 22 -18.37 17.58 -10.47
CA ASP A 22 -19.33 17.71 -9.38
C ASP A 22 -18.74 17.14 -8.11
N PHE A 23 -18.48 18.00 -7.14
CA PHE A 23 -17.89 17.60 -5.86
C PHE A 23 -18.73 18.13 -4.71
N TYR A 24 -18.94 17.31 -3.67
CA TYR A 24 -19.54 17.76 -2.42
C TYR A 24 -19.04 16.97 -1.23
N ILE A 25 -18.97 17.63 -0.08
CA ILE A 25 -18.66 17.00 1.22
C ILE A 25 -19.61 17.51 2.30
N LYS A 26 -20.01 16.61 3.19
CA LYS A 26 -20.82 16.92 4.36
C LYS A 26 -19.92 17.09 5.59
N GLU A 27 -20.52 17.64 6.65
CA GLU A 27 -19.86 17.70 7.96
C GLU A 27 -19.49 16.29 8.44
N LYS A 28 -18.31 16.15 9.04
CA LYS A 28 -17.77 14.90 9.58
C LYS A 28 -17.51 13.76 8.57
N GLU A 29 -17.73 13.98 7.26
CA GLU A 29 -17.36 12.97 6.26
C GLU A 29 -15.84 12.87 6.12
N LYS A 30 -15.35 11.64 5.91
CA LYS A 30 -13.97 11.33 5.58
C LYS A 30 -13.93 10.85 4.13
N ILE A 31 -13.40 11.67 3.25
CA ILE A 31 -13.42 11.40 1.81
C ILE A 31 -12.00 11.08 1.33
N ALA A 32 -11.84 9.93 0.69
CA ALA A 32 -10.64 9.61 -0.07
C ALA A 32 -10.76 10.12 -1.51
N VAL A 33 -9.69 10.69 -2.04
CA VAL A 33 -9.57 11.03 -3.46
C VAL A 33 -8.51 10.13 -4.08
N VAL A 34 -8.92 9.28 -5.01
CA VAL A 34 -8.06 8.32 -5.69
C VAL A 34 -7.97 8.60 -7.18
N GLY A 35 -6.90 8.14 -7.81
CA GLY A 35 -6.65 8.33 -9.25
C GLY A 35 -5.17 8.19 -9.55
N LYS A 36 -4.82 8.12 -10.85
CA LYS A 36 -3.43 8.02 -11.32
C LYS A 36 -2.58 9.20 -10.89
N ASN A 37 -1.26 8.99 -10.93
CA ASN A 37 -0.33 10.11 -10.84
C ASN A 37 -0.53 11.06 -12.04
N GLY A 38 -0.57 12.37 -11.74
CA GLY A 38 -0.85 13.38 -12.76
C GLY A 38 -2.33 13.54 -13.15
N ALA A 39 -3.27 12.78 -12.57
CA ALA A 39 -4.71 12.94 -12.86
C ALA A 39 -5.32 14.27 -12.36
N GLY A 40 -4.62 15.02 -11.51
CA GLY A 40 -5.11 16.29 -10.97
C GLY A 40 -5.57 16.25 -9.51
N LYS A 41 -5.22 15.21 -8.73
CA LYS A 41 -5.59 15.08 -7.31
C LYS A 41 -5.15 16.28 -6.47
N THR A 42 -3.87 16.64 -6.54
CA THR A 42 -3.32 17.83 -5.86
C THR A 42 -3.95 19.13 -6.38
N THR A 43 -4.28 19.20 -7.68
CA THR A 43 -5.00 20.35 -8.26
C THR A 43 -6.40 20.49 -7.65
N LEU A 44 -7.11 19.39 -7.46
CA LEU A 44 -8.39 19.38 -6.75
C LEU A 44 -8.24 19.89 -5.30
N LEU A 45 -7.23 19.42 -4.56
CA LEU A 45 -6.98 19.90 -3.19
C LEU A 45 -6.66 21.40 -3.16
N ARG A 46 -5.84 21.90 -4.09
CA ARG A 46 -5.51 23.33 -4.19
C ARG A 46 -6.75 24.18 -4.56
N LEU A 47 -7.62 23.65 -5.41
CA LEU A 47 -8.90 24.30 -5.73
C LEU A 47 -9.78 24.40 -4.46
N LEU A 48 -9.87 23.32 -3.69
CA LEU A 48 -10.64 23.28 -2.44
C LEU A 48 -10.03 24.18 -1.37
N ALA A 49 -8.70 24.31 -1.33
CA ALA A 49 -7.98 25.24 -0.45
C ALA A 49 -8.13 26.71 -0.86
N GLY A 50 -8.72 27.00 -2.03
CA GLY A 50 -8.87 28.36 -2.56
C GLY A 50 -7.60 28.94 -3.20
N GLU A 51 -6.57 28.12 -3.44
CA GLU A 51 -5.32 28.52 -4.10
C GLU A 51 -5.47 28.59 -5.62
N MET A 52 -6.50 27.95 -6.16
CA MET A 52 -6.86 27.97 -7.59
C MET A 52 -8.31 28.40 -7.76
N GLN A 53 -8.63 28.92 -8.94
CA GLN A 53 -9.98 29.34 -9.29
C GLN A 53 -10.52 28.45 -10.41
N LEU A 54 -11.86 28.33 -10.46
CA LEU A 54 -12.54 27.71 -11.61
C LEU A 54 -12.38 28.58 -12.85
N ASP A 55 -12.26 27.94 -14.00
CA ASP A 55 -12.25 28.64 -15.29
C ASP A 55 -13.57 29.40 -15.48
N ARG A 56 -13.52 30.60 -16.06
CA ARG A 56 -14.71 31.36 -16.40
C ARG A 56 -15.28 30.81 -17.69
N ASP A 57 -16.53 30.36 -17.67
CA ASP A 57 -17.27 30.02 -18.89
C ASP A 57 -17.55 31.31 -19.69
N ASP A 58 -16.75 31.59 -20.70
CA ASP A 58 -16.97 32.71 -21.63
C ASP A 58 -18.22 32.50 -22.55
N HIS A 59 -18.99 31.42 -22.36
CA HIS A 59 -20.10 31.02 -23.23
C HIS A 59 -21.51 31.26 -22.66
N ARG A 60 -21.67 31.98 -21.54
CA ARG A 60 -23.02 32.47 -21.18
C ARG A 60 -23.25 33.85 -21.78
N GLY A 61 -23.87 33.85 -22.94
CA GLY A 61 -24.21 35.03 -23.71
C GLY A 61 -24.84 36.13 -22.86
N MET A 62 -24.45 37.36 -23.18
CA MET A 62 -25.02 38.61 -22.72
C MET A 62 -26.56 38.56 -22.72
N SER A 63 -27.17 38.48 -21.56
CA SER A 63 -28.49 39.03 -21.31
C SER A 63 -28.33 40.28 -20.46
N SER A 64 -28.34 41.42 -21.16
CA SER A 64 -28.44 42.74 -20.57
C SER A 64 -29.77 42.89 -19.81
N GLY A 65 -29.72 43.38 -18.58
CA GLY A 65 -30.88 44.04 -17.96
C GLY A 65 -31.19 43.64 -16.55
N ALA A 66 -30.73 44.40 -15.60
CA ALA A 66 -31.50 45.12 -14.57
C ALA A 66 -30.66 45.42 -13.35
N HIS A 67 -30.63 46.70 -12.98
CA HIS A 67 -30.07 47.26 -11.73
C HIS A 67 -30.69 46.60 -10.49
N GLY A 68 -29.85 46.13 -9.57
CA GLY A 68 -30.28 45.69 -8.22
C GLY A 68 -29.09 45.46 -7.31
N LYS A 69 -28.83 46.42 -6.49
CA LYS A 69 -28.03 46.48 -5.23
C LYS A 69 -27.06 45.33 -4.96
N GLU A 70 -25.78 45.71 -5.01
CA GLU A 70 -24.65 45.00 -4.42
C GLU A 70 -24.86 44.75 -2.93
N THR A 71 -24.96 43.49 -2.55
CA THR A 71 -24.58 43.03 -1.20
C THR A 71 -23.62 41.85 -1.41
N ALA A 72 -22.37 42.13 -1.06
CA ALA A 72 -21.23 41.29 -1.35
C ALA A 72 -21.30 39.92 -0.69
N CYS A 73 -21.40 38.86 -1.50
CA CYS A 73 -20.69 37.61 -1.27
C CYS A 73 -19.95 37.32 -2.57
N LYS A 74 -18.62 37.39 -2.56
CA LYS A 74 -17.76 36.96 -3.67
C LYS A 74 -17.89 35.44 -3.80
N ASN A 75 -18.99 34.97 -4.35
CA ASN A 75 -19.14 33.59 -4.77
C ASN A 75 -18.50 33.48 -6.17
N SER A 76 -17.30 32.90 -6.24
CA SER A 76 -16.78 32.35 -7.48
C SER A 76 -17.86 31.41 -8.05
N LEU A 77 -18.29 31.67 -9.28
CA LEU A 77 -19.31 30.91 -9.98
C LEU A 77 -19.01 29.40 -9.86
N GLY A 78 -19.91 28.61 -9.26
CA GLY A 78 -19.80 27.17 -9.13
C GLY A 78 -19.38 26.61 -7.77
N ILE A 79 -18.86 27.44 -6.85
CA ILE A 79 -18.47 26.98 -5.49
C ILE A 79 -19.49 27.48 -4.47
N VAL A 80 -20.02 26.56 -3.68
CA VAL A 80 -20.92 26.86 -2.55
C VAL A 80 -20.30 26.33 -1.28
N THR A 81 -20.08 27.18 -0.29
CA THR A 81 -19.54 26.83 1.02
C THR A 81 -20.51 27.23 2.12
N SER A 82 -20.45 26.55 3.26
CA SER A 82 -21.12 27.03 4.46
C SER A 82 -20.43 28.34 4.92
N ARG A 83 -21.13 29.16 5.74
CA ARG A 83 -20.56 30.44 6.18
C ARG A 83 -19.35 30.21 7.10
N ASN A 84 -18.26 30.93 6.86
CA ASN A 84 -17.06 30.99 7.72
C ASN A 84 -16.38 29.64 8.00
N ILE A 85 -16.21 28.78 6.98
CA ILE A 85 -15.43 27.54 7.13
C ILE A 85 -13.94 27.84 7.18
N THR A 86 -13.23 27.20 8.09
CA THR A 86 -11.78 27.16 8.12
C THR A 86 -11.29 25.94 7.33
N ILE A 87 -10.37 26.15 6.39
CA ILE A 87 -9.79 25.09 5.55
C ILE A 87 -8.29 25.04 5.85
N GLY A 88 -7.82 23.86 6.24
CA GLY A 88 -6.41 23.61 6.48
C GLY A 88 -5.87 22.60 5.48
N MET A 89 -4.73 22.90 4.87
CA MET A 89 -4.05 22.02 3.93
C MET A 89 -2.60 21.81 4.36
N LEU A 90 -2.15 20.55 4.32
CA LEU A 90 -0.74 20.21 4.57
C LEU A 90 0.12 20.84 3.47
N ARG A 91 1.03 21.72 3.87
CA ARG A 91 2.00 22.39 3.00
C ARG A 91 3.41 21.92 3.32
N GLN A 92 4.29 22.01 2.34
CA GLN A 92 5.72 21.87 2.59
C GLN A 92 6.19 22.98 3.55
N VAL A 93 7.16 22.61 4.39
CA VAL A 93 7.69 23.51 5.43
C VAL A 93 8.26 24.79 4.81
N ASP A 94 7.82 25.94 5.30
CA ASP A 94 8.41 27.21 4.93
C ASP A 94 9.86 27.31 5.43
N SER A 95 10.78 27.58 4.53
CA SER A 95 12.21 27.76 4.82
C SER A 95 12.49 28.92 5.80
N SER A 96 11.51 29.79 6.05
CA SER A 96 11.62 30.92 6.98
C SER A 96 11.59 30.57 8.47
N ASN A 97 11.20 29.34 8.82
CA ASN A 97 11.02 28.88 10.22
C ASN A 97 12.13 27.96 10.71
N GLN A 98 13.22 27.78 9.95
CA GLN A 98 14.26 26.80 10.29
C GLN A 98 15.02 27.11 11.59
N ASP A 99 15.13 28.38 11.97
CA ASP A 99 15.83 28.84 13.18
C ASP A 99 14.95 28.83 14.44
N LYS A 100 13.61 28.65 14.28
CA LYS A 100 12.68 28.60 15.42
C LYS A 100 12.67 27.21 16.04
N THR A 101 12.44 27.17 17.37
CA THR A 101 12.19 25.91 18.06
C THR A 101 10.83 25.33 17.69
N ILE A 102 10.68 24.01 17.84
CA ILE A 102 9.39 23.36 17.56
C ILE A 102 8.30 23.92 18.47
N GLU A 103 8.63 24.15 19.74
CA GLU A 103 7.70 24.71 20.72
C GLU A 103 7.20 26.09 20.29
N GLU A 104 8.07 26.98 19.83
CA GLU A 104 7.68 28.30 19.30
C GLU A 104 6.73 28.15 18.10
N ILE A 105 7.04 27.27 17.14
CA ILE A 105 6.24 27.08 15.92
C ILE A 105 4.83 26.53 16.25
N LEU A 106 4.75 25.56 17.15
CA LEU A 106 3.47 24.93 17.47
C LEU A 106 2.62 25.81 18.39
N LEU A 107 3.24 26.63 19.25
CA LEU A 107 2.54 27.57 20.10
C LEU A 107 2.08 28.87 19.37
N GLU A 108 2.62 29.16 18.17
CA GLU A 108 2.12 30.26 17.33
C GLU A 108 0.61 30.13 17.00
N SER A 109 0.12 28.90 16.84
CA SER A 109 -1.31 28.60 16.54
C SER A 109 -2.19 28.52 17.79
N CYS A 110 -1.64 28.77 18.98
CA CYS A 110 -2.42 28.72 20.21
C CYS A 110 -3.44 29.87 20.27
N PRO A 111 -4.73 29.59 20.50
CA PRO A 111 -5.78 30.60 20.51
C PRO A 111 -5.64 31.62 21.66
N ASP A 112 -5.05 31.20 22.79
CA ASP A 112 -4.84 32.06 23.95
C ASP A 112 -3.36 32.14 24.33
N ARG A 113 -2.87 33.34 24.55
CA ARG A 113 -1.49 33.62 24.99
C ARG A 113 -1.32 33.61 26.51
N ASP A 114 -2.42 33.62 27.27
CA ASP A 114 -2.36 33.54 28.73
C ASP A 114 -2.00 32.13 29.17
N THR A 115 -0.83 32.02 29.82
CA THR A 115 -0.25 30.73 30.28
C THR A 115 -1.14 30.00 31.28
N TYR A 116 -2.06 30.67 31.96
CA TYR A 116 -2.92 30.12 33.00
C TYR A 116 -4.36 29.89 32.52
N SER A 117 -4.67 30.13 31.24
CA SER A 117 -6.01 29.87 30.70
C SER A 117 -6.26 28.40 30.54
N LYS A 118 -7.54 27.98 30.70
CA LYS A 118 -7.96 26.60 30.42
C LYS A 118 -7.73 26.23 28.95
N GLU A 119 -7.98 27.16 28.06
CA GLU A 119 -7.81 26.96 26.61
C GLU A 119 -6.37 26.68 26.23
N ARG A 120 -5.43 27.38 26.87
CA ARG A 120 -4.00 27.13 26.72
C ARG A 120 -3.61 25.75 27.24
N PHE A 121 -4.11 25.35 28.43
CA PHE A 121 -3.82 24.04 28.99
C PHE A 121 -4.37 22.89 28.11
N ASP A 122 -5.61 23.00 27.62
CA ASP A 122 -6.23 22.04 26.72
C ASP A 122 -5.44 21.93 25.38
N TYR A 123 -4.92 23.05 24.89
CA TYR A 123 -4.06 23.09 23.69
C TYR A 123 -2.70 22.39 23.92
N GLU A 124 -2.04 22.65 25.02
CA GLU A 124 -0.77 22.02 25.37
C GLU A 124 -0.92 20.50 25.60
N MET A 125 -2.01 20.06 26.21
CA MET A 125 -2.36 18.64 26.34
C MET A 125 -2.51 17.96 24.97
N GLU A 126 -3.21 18.59 24.04
CA GLU A 126 -3.38 18.06 22.68
C GLU A 126 -2.05 18.12 21.91
N TYR A 127 -1.25 19.18 22.10
CA TYR A 127 0.11 19.27 21.55
C TYR A 127 0.99 18.10 22.02
N ASP A 128 1.02 17.82 23.33
CA ASP A 128 1.79 16.71 23.87
C ASP A 128 1.34 15.37 23.30
N ARG A 129 0.03 15.16 23.20
CA ARG A 129 -0.56 13.96 22.61
C ARG A 129 -0.17 13.77 21.15
N LEU A 130 -0.29 14.82 20.33
CA LEU A 130 0.10 14.78 18.93
C LEU A 130 1.60 14.53 18.77
N PHE A 131 2.41 15.28 19.50
CA PHE A 131 3.86 15.23 19.42
C PHE A 131 4.42 13.82 19.76
N THR A 132 3.94 13.25 20.86
CA THR A 132 4.28 11.88 21.26
C THR A 132 3.72 10.84 20.29
N GLY A 133 2.48 11.04 19.78
CA GLY A 133 1.84 10.15 18.82
C GLY A 133 2.59 10.07 17.48
N PHE A 134 3.28 11.14 17.08
CA PHE A 134 4.15 11.17 15.90
C PHE A 134 5.56 10.64 16.17
N GLY A 135 5.81 10.11 17.38
CA GLY A 135 7.06 9.44 17.74
C GLY A 135 8.18 10.38 18.16
N PHE A 136 7.88 11.64 18.52
CA PHE A 136 8.86 12.58 19.05
C PHE A 136 8.97 12.48 20.57
N GLU A 137 10.17 12.67 21.11
CA GLU A 137 10.44 12.75 22.54
C GLU A 137 10.20 14.19 23.07
N LYS A 138 9.81 14.31 24.33
CA LYS A 138 9.48 15.61 24.92
C LYS A 138 10.64 16.59 24.90
N GLU A 139 11.86 16.09 25.01
CA GLU A 139 13.11 16.85 24.99
C GLU A 139 13.38 17.52 23.64
N GLU A 140 12.84 16.94 22.57
CA GLU A 140 13.03 17.45 21.20
C GLU A 140 12.25 18.73 20.91
N LYS A 141 11.30 19.12 21.77
CA LYS A 141 10.54 20.39 21.64
C LYS A 141 11.43 21.62 21.60
N SER A 142 12.54 21.59 22.30
CA SER A 142 13.53 22.70 22.36
C SER A 142 14.47 22.76 21.16
N ARG A 143 14.47 21.74 20.29
CA ARG A 143 15.33 21.71 19.10
C ARG A 143 14.76 22.63 18.01
N THR A 144 15.66 23.19 17.18
CA THR A 144 15.28 24.00 16.02
C THR A 144 14.78 23.13 14.88
N LEU A 145 13.79 23.63 14.11
CA LEU A 145 13.20 22.90 12.99
C LEU A 145 14.24 22.47 11.95
N GLY A 146 15.26 23.29 11.69
CA GLY A 146 16.34 22.99 10.74
C GLY A 146 17.23 21.83 11.14
N SER A 147 17.19 21.39 12.42
CA SER A 147 17.95 20.22 12.88
C SER A 147 17.31 18.86 12.56
N PHE A 148 16.06 18.88 12.07
CA PHE A 148 15.28 17.69 11.72
C PHE A 148 15.38 17.35 10.25
N SER A 149 15.26 16.06 9.94
CA SER A 149 15.17 15.57 8.56
C SER A 149 13.90 16.11 7.86
N GLY A 150 13.89 16.14 6.54
CA GLY A 150 12.73 16.61 5.77
C GLY A 150 11.44 15.85 6.08
N GLY A 151 11.53 14.56 6.36
CA GLY A 151 10.40 13.75 6.79
C GLY A 151 9.85 14.14 8.16
N GLU A 152 10.75 14.40 9.12
CA GLU A 152 10.36 14.89 10.46
C GLU A 152 9.78 16.29 10.42
N GLN A 153 10.31 17.19 9.59
CA GLN A 153 9.74 18.51 9.36
C GLN A 153 8.31 18.42 8.81
N THR A 154 8.03 17.45 7.93
CA THR A 154 6.68 17.20 7.42
C THR A 154 5.75 16.70 8.53
N LYS A 155 6.23 15.83 9.44
CA LYS A 155 5.48 15.40 10.64
C LYS A 155 5.12 16.60 11.53
N ILE A 156 6.07 17.49 11.78
CA ILE A 156 5.85 18.73 12.59
C ILE A 156 4.81 19.65 11.94
N SER A 157 4.86 19.82 10.61
CA SER A 157 3.87 20.60 9.87
C SER A 157 2.46 19.97 9.96
N LEU A 158 2.39 18.64 9.93
CA LEU A 158 1.12 17.92 10.11
C LEU A 158 0.59 18.10 11.53
N ILE A 159 1.44 18.02 12.57
CA ILE A 159 1.05 18.30 13.96
C ILE A 159 0.47 19.72 14.08
N LYS A 160 1.15 20.74 13.51
CA LYS A 160 0.66 22.13 13.51
C LYS A 160 -0.75 22.22 12.91
N LEU A 161 -0.94 21.61 11.72
CA LEU A 161 -2.23 21.58 11.03
C LEU A 161 -3.33 20.90 11.83
N LEU A 162 -3.02 19.79 12.51
CA LEU A 162 -3.99 19.07 13.35
C LEU A 162 -4.36 19.85 14.61
N LEU A 163 -3.42 20.64 15.17
CA LEU A 163 -3.69 21.53 16.31
C LEU A 163 -4.64 22.67 15.96
N GLU A 164 -4.60 23.18 14.72
CA GLU A 164 -5.49 24.24 14.23
C GLU A 164 -6.96 23.77 14.13
N LYS A 165 -7.21 22.45 14.06
CA LYS A 165 -8.53 21.82 13.97
C LYS A 165 -9.46 22.48 12.93
N PRO A 166 -9.05 22.60 11.65
CA PRO A 166 -9.88 23.24 10.62
C PRO A 166 -11.20 22.49 10.40
N ASP A 167 -12.22 23.18 9.88
CA ASP A 167 -13.53 22.59 9.56
C ASP A 167 -13.45 21.62 8.37
N LEU A 168 -12.52 21.90 7.45
CA LEU A 168 -12.17 21.02 6.35
C LEU A 168 -10.65 20.81 6.34
N LEU A 169 -10.24 19.59 6.64
CA LEU A 169 -8.84 19.17 6.65
C LEU A 169 -8.49 18.52 5.30
N LEU A 170 -7.48 19.04 4.62
CA LEU A 170 -6.99 18.55 3.33
C LEU A 170 -5.60 17.93 3.51
N LEU A 171 -5.48 16.65 3.23
CA LEU A 171 -4.24 15.88 3.38
C LEU A 171 -3.79 15.33 2.03
N ASP A 172 -2.62 15.73 1.58
CA ASP A 172 -1.98 15.21 0.36
C ASP A 172 -0.82 14.28 0.76
N GLU A 173 -0.98 12.98 0.53
CA GLU A 173 -0.03 11.92 0.87
C GLU A 173 0.50 11.97 2.31
N PRO A 174 -0.39 12.01 3.35
CA PRO A 174 0.05 12.20 4.73
C PRO A 174 0.82 11.03 5.31
N THR A 175 0.76 9.86 4.69
CA THR A 175 1.45 8.64 5.12
C THR A 175 2.90 8.54 4.63
N ASN A 176 3.31 9.41 3.71
CA ASN A 176 4.68 9.42 3.21
C ASN A 176 5.65 9.76 4.35
N HIS A 177 6.75 9.01 4.42
CA HIS A 177 7.80 9.14 5.44
C HIS A 177 7.37 8.82 6.89
N LEU A 178 6.16 8.28 7.10
CA LEU A 178 5.71 7.76 8.39
C LEU A 178 6.05 6.27 8.51
N ASP A 179 6.45 5.85 9.70
CA ASP A 179 6.53 4.44 10.04
C ASP A 179 5.13 3.86 10.34
N MET A 180 5.03 2.53 10.40
CA MET A 180 3.75 1.85 10.55
C MET A 180 3.01 2.23 11.84
N LYS A 181 3.74 2.42 12.95
CA LYS A 181 3.15 2.82 14.24
C LYS A 181 2.54 4.22 14.18
N THR A 182 3.27 5.16 13.56
CA THR A 182 2.78 6.53 13.35
C THR A 182 1.58 6.57 12.41
N VAL A 183 1.56 5.74 11.35
CA VAL A 183 0.41 5.63 10.44
C VAL A 183 -0.82 5.09 11.18
N GLU A 184 -0.70 4.02 11.97
CA GLU A 184 -1.80 3.48 12.78
C GLU A 184 -2.33 4.52 13.78
N TRP A 185 -1.44 5.26 14.43
CA TRP A 185 -1.84 6.35 15.32
C TRP A 185 -2.60 7.46 14.60
N LEU A 186 -2.13 7.84 13.39
CA LEU A 186 -2.81 8.85 12.55
C LEU A 186 -4.19 8.35 12.08
N GLU A 187 -4.32 7.06 11.74
CA GLU A 187 -5.62 6.44 11.41
C GLU A 187 -6.60 6.64 12.56
N ASP A 188 -6.23 6.22 13.77
CA ASP A 188 -7.08 6.33 14.96
C ASP A 188 -7.46 7.78 15.26
N TYR A 189 -6.52 8.71 15.10
CA TYR A 189 -6.78 10.13 15.26
C TYR A 189 -7.79 10.66 14.24
N LEU A 190 -7.62 10.34 12.94
CA LEU A 190 -8.49 10.82 11.87
C LEU A 190 -9.89 10.17 11.90
N ILE A 191 -10.00 8.90 12.30
CA ILE A 191 -11.30 8.25 12.53
C ILE A 191 -12.11 9.05 13.54
N ASN A 192 -11.47 9.47 14.62
CA ASN A 192 -12.11 10.22 15.71
C ASN A 192 -12.15 11.74 15.48
N TYR A 193 -11.56 12.26 14.38
CA TYR A 193 -11.57 13.68 14.08
C TYR A 193 -13.00 14.19 13.87
N PRO A 194 -13.46 15.23 14.61
CA PRO A 194 -14.88 15.59 14.67
C PRO A 194 -15.41 16.33 13.43
N LYS A 195 -14.53 16.72 12.52
CA LYS A 195 -14.85 17.54 11.35
C LYS A 195 -14.57 16.79 10.03
N ALA A 196 -14.78 17.46 8.89
CA ALA A 196 -14.59 16.85 7.57
C ALA A 196 -13.10 16.70 7.21
N VAL A 197 -12.77 15.60 6.54
CA VAL A 197 -11.40 15.32 6.05
C VAL A 197 -11.45 14.88 4.60
N ILE A 198 -10.54 15.42 3.79
CA ILE A 198 -10.28 14.94 2.44
C ILE A 198 -8.85 14.44 2.39
N ILE A 199 -8.67 13.22 1.91
CA ILE A 199 -7.39 12.52 1.90
C ILE A 199 -7.06 12.10 0.48
N VAL A 200 -5.90 12.49 -0.01
CA VAL A 200 -5.25 11.87 -1.16
C VAL A 200 -4.16 10.95 -0.60
N SER A 201 -4.22 9.67 -0.87
CA SER A 201 -3.15 8.73 -0.49
C SER A 201 -3.10 7.53 -1.44
N HIS A 202 -1.91 6.96 -1.54
CA HIS A 202 -1.63 5.70 -2.22
C HIS A 202 -1.49 4.52 -1.23
N ASP A 203 -1.74 4.76 0.06
CA ASP A 203 -1.84 3.72 1.08
C ASP A 203 -3.29 3.22 1.20
N ARG A 204 -3.55 2.03 0.64
CA ARG A 204 -4.89 1.42 0.60
C ARG A 204 -5.40 1.04 1.98
N ALA A 205 -4.52 0.60 2.89
CA ALA A 205 -4.90 0.23 4.24
C ALA A 205 -5.36 1.45 5.03
N PHE A 206 -4.62 2.55 4.90
CA PHE A 206 -4.98 3.84 5.48
C PHE A 206 -6.33 4.36 4.96
N LEU A 207 -6.55 4.29 3.63
CA LEU A 207 -7.82 4.69 3.04
C LEU A 207 -8.98 3.80 3.48
N ASP A 208 -8.75 2.49 3.63
CA ASP A 208 -9.77 1.56 4.13
C ASP A 208 -10.16 1.82 5.59
N ALA A 209 -9.20 2.19 6.42
CA ALA A 209 -9.44 2.47 7.83
C ALA A 209 -10.21 3.79 8.04
N VAL A 210 -9.87 4.84 7.28
CA VAL A 210 -10.35 6.20 7.56
C VAL A 210 -11.53 6.61 6.69
N ALA A 211 -11.55 6.22 5.38
CA ALA A 211 -12.51 6.78 4.42
C ALA A 211 -13.92 6.20 4.57
N THR A 212 -14.91 7.09 4.55
CA THR A 212 -16.36 6.75 4.51
C THR A 212 -16.95 6.91 3.12
N GLY A 213 -16.22 7.54 2.19
CA GLY A 213 -16.57 7.69 0.79
C GLY A 213 -15.33 7.93 -0.05
N VAL A 214 -15.41 7.58 -1.33
CA VAL A 214 -14.30 7.69 -2.27
C VAL A 214 -14.72 8.49 -3.49
N TYR A 215 -13.90 9.47 -3.89
CA TYR A 215 -13.96 10.09 -5.19
C TYR A 215 -12.83 9.55 -6.06
N GLU A 216 -13.20 9.02 -7.21
CA GLU A 216 -12.24 8.62 -8.24
C GLU A 216 -12.10 9.72 -9.28
N LEU A 217 -10.87 10.16 -9.50
CA LEU A 217 -10.51 11.12 -10.54
C LEU A 217 -9.92 10.38 -11.74
N GLU A 218 -10.68 10.30 -12.82
CA GLU A 218 -10.29 9.62 -14.04
C GLU A 218 -10.58 10.52 -15.28
N ASN A 219 -9.59 10.74 -16.13
CA ASN A 219 -9.67 11.57 -17.33
C ASN A 219 -10.27 12.97 -17.10
N GLY A 220 -9.95 13.58 -15.94
CA GLY A 220 -10.48 14.90 -15.56
C GLY A 220 -11.90 14.90 -15.01
N ALA A 221 -12.60 13.76 -15.02
CA ALA A 221 -13.93 13.60 -14.43
C ALA A 221 -13.86 13.01 -13.03
N LEU A 222 -14.84 13.34 -12.18
CA LEU A 222 -14.89 12.93 -10.78
C LEU A 222 -16.10 12.02 -10.55
N HIS A 223 -15.85 10.81 -10.06
CA HIS A 223 -16.90 9.83 -9.78
C HIS A 223 -16.93 9.50 -8.30
N ARG A 224 -18.11 9.59 -7.68
CA ARG A 224 -18.28 9.28 -6.25
C ARG A 224 -18.77 7.86 -6.02
N TYR A 225 -18.13 7.20 -5.06
CA TYR A 225 -18.51 5.89 -4.54
C TYR A 225 -18.75 5.97 -3.03
N ALA A 226 -19.75 5.25 -2.54
CA ALA A 226 -20.01 5.14 -1.11
C ALA A 226 -19.19 4.00 -0.51
N GLY A 227 -18.75 4.20 0.74
CA GLY A 227 -17.97 3.20 1.47
C GLY A 227 -16.47 3.44 1.43
N ASN A 228 -15.71 2.48 1.95
CA ASN A 228 -14.25 2.54 2.03
C ASN A 228 -13.58 2.16 0.69
N TYR A 229 -12.24 2.15 0.66
CA TYR A 229 -11.47 1.85 -0.55
C TYR A 229 -11.75 0.46 -1.11
N THR A 230 -11.83 -0.57 -0.27
CA THR A 230 -12.13 -1.96 -0.70
C THR A 230 -13.52 -2.05 -1.35
N GLN A 231 -14.54 -1.42 -0.77
CA GLN A 231 -15.89 -1.39 -1.33
C GLN A 231 -15.95 -0.64 -2.67
N TYR A 232 -15.26 0.52 -2.76
CA TYR A 232 -15.07 1.23 -4.02
C TYR A 232 -14.47 0.33 -5.11
N ARG A 233 -13.35 -0.36 -4.79
CA ARG A 233 -12.64 -1.22 -5.74
C ARG A 233 -13.53 -2.36 -6.25
N GLN A 234 -14.29 -2.99 -5.36
CA GLN A 234 -15.26 -4.04 -5.72
C GLN A 234 -16.36 -3.49 -6.64
N GLN A 235 -16.92 -2.31 -6.33
CA GLN A 235 -17.94 -1.67 -7.16
C GLN A 235 -17.38 -1.31 -8.55
N LYS A 236 -16.18 -0.73 -8.61
CA LYS A 236 -15.52 -0.39 -9.89
C LYS A 236 -15.32 -1.64 -10.75
N LEU A 237 -14.75 -2.71 -10.20
CA LEU A 237 -14.54 -3.96 -10.93
C LEU A 237 -15.85 -4.56 -11.45
N LYS A 238 -16.90 -4.54 -10.64
CA LYS A 238 -18.22 -5.00 -11.06
C LYS A 238 -18.80 -4.16 -12.21
N ASN A 239 -18.67 -2.83 -12.12
CA ASN A 239 -19.13 -1.91 -13.16
C ASN A 239 -18.36 -2.13 -14.48
N LEU A 240 -17.04 -2.30 -14.42
CA LEU A 240 -16.21 -2.61 -15.59
C LEU A 240 -16.61 -3.94 -16.24
N GLN A 241 -16.90 -4.97 -15.45
CA GLN A 241 -17.37 -6.26 -15.98
C GLN A 241 -18.73 -6.12 -16.69
N ILE A 242 -19.65 -5.35 -16.11
CA ILE A 242 -20.96 -5.07 -16.74
C ILE A 242 -20.78 -4.32 -18.05
N GLN A 243 -19.96 -3.25 -18.04
CA GLN A 243 -19.66 -2.45 -19.23
C GLN A 243 -18.98 -3.29 -20.31
N ARG A 244 -18.02 -4.16 -19.95
CA ARG A 244 -17.34 -5.06 -20.87
C ARG A 244 -18.32 -6.02 -21.55
N LYS A 245 -19.19 -6.67 -20.78
CA LYS A 245 -20.22 -7.55 -21.32
C LYS A 245 -21.19 -6.81 -22.24
N ALA A 246 -21.57 -5.58 -21.89
CA ALA A 246 -22.45 -4.76 -22.72
C ALA A 246 -21.76 -4.35 -24.02
N TYR A 247 -20.48 -3.96 -23.95
CA TYR A 247 -19.67 -3.62 -25.12
C TYR A 247 -19.50 -4.84 -26.06
N GLU A 248 -19.12 -6.00 -25.53
CA GLU A 248 -18.95 -7.24 -26.31
C GLU A 248 -20.25 -7.65 -27.02
N ARG A 249 -21.40 -7.54 -26.33
CA ARG A 249 -22.71 -7.80 -26.94
C ARG A 249 -23.02 -6.80 -28.06
N GLN A 250 -22.74 -5.52 -27.84
CA GLN A 250 -22.98 -4.50 -28.88
C GLN A 250 -22.05 -4.70 -30.08
N GLN A 251 -20.78 -5.04 -29.87
CA GLN A 251 -19.85 -5.34 -30.97
C GLN A 251 -20.28 -6.58 -31.76
N ALA A 252 -20.75 -7.63 -31.10
CA ALA A 252 -21.29 -8.82 -31.76
C ALA A 252 -22.55 -8.46 -32.59
N GLU A 253 -23.45 -7.62 -32.05
CA GLU A 253 -24.63 -7.13 -32.78
C GLU A 253 -24.26 -6.27 -34.00
N ILE A 254 -23.28 -5.38 -33.84
CA ILE A 254 -22.75 -4.56 -34.94
C ILE A 254 -22.14 -5.45 -36.02
N ALA A 255 -21.31 -6.42 -35.67
CA ALA A 255 -20.68 -7.35 -36.58
C ALA A 255 -21.75 -8.15 -37.36
N HIS A 256 -22.71 -8.75 -36.63
CA HIS A 256 -23.81 -9.49 -37.24
C HIS A 256 -24.64 -8.65 -38.23
N ASN A 257 -24.99 -7.42 -37.85
CA ASN A 257 -25.73 -6.51 -38.72
C ASN A 257 -24.93 -6.11 -39.98
N ASN A 258 -23.60 -5.89 -39.82
CA ASN A 258 -22.72 -5.60 -40.96
C ASN A 258 -22.64 -6.81 -41.92
N GLU A 259 -22.53 -8.03 -41.43
CA GLU A 259 -22.59 -9.25 -42.27
C GLU A 259 -23.92 -9.34 -43.07
N LEU A 260 -25.05 -9.04 -42.40
CA LEU A 260 -26.35 -9.04 -43.07
C LEU A 260 -26.44 -7.93 -44.14
N ILE A 261 -25.93 -6.74 -43.85
CA ILE A 261 -25.86 -5.64 -44.80
C ILE A 261 -25.03 -6.05 -46.02
N ASP A 262 -23.84 -6.61 -45.82
CA ASP A 262 -22.95 -7.05 -46.90
C ASP A 262 -23.55 -8.18 -47.73
N LYS A 263 -24.23 -9.14 -47.11
CA LYS A 263 -24.90 -10.25 -47.76
C LYS A 263 -26.08 -9.79 -48.65
N PHE A 264 -26.76 -8.70 -48.27
CA PHE A 264 -27.99 -8.28 -48.91
C PHE A 264 -27.91 -6.97 -49.70
N LYS A 265 -26.85 -6.14 -49.58
CA LYS A 265 -26.69 -4.85 -50.26
C LYS A 265 -26.82 -4.91 -51.78
N HIS A 266 -26.41 -6.02 -52.40
CA HIS A 266 -26.44 -6.23 -53.84
C HIS A 266 -27.66 -7.03 -54.34
N LYS A 267 -28.59 -7.43 -53.43
CA LYS A 267 -29.80 -8.17 -53.82
C LYS A 267 -31.01 -7.24 -53.94
N PRO A 268 -31.57 -6.98 -55.16
CA PRO A 268 -32.63 -5.97 -55.35
C PRO A 268 -33.82 -6.15 -54.40
N LYS A 269 -34.29 -7.39 -54.22
CA LYS A 269 -35.44 -7.71 -53.34
C LYS A 269 -35.16 -7.51 -51.84
N LYS A 270 -33.89 -7.41 -51.40
CA LYS A 270 -33.48 -7.28 -49.98
C LYS A 270 -32.69 -5.99 -49.70
N ALA A 271 -32.51 -5.11 -50.71
CA ALA A 271 -31.77 -3.87 -50.56
C ALA A 271 -32.43 -2.91 -49.53
N ALA A 272 -33.78 -2.89 -49.47
CA ALA A 272 -34.51 -2.11 -48.48
C ALA A 272 -34.22 -2.56 -47.05
N PHE A 273 -34.15 -3.86 -46.80
CA PHE A 273 -33.75 -4.46 -45.49
C PHE A 273 -32.32 -4.05 -45.11
N ALA A 274 -31.37 -4.14 -46.05
CA ALA A 274 -30.00 -3.72 -45.79
C ALA A 274 -29.88 -2.23 -45.43
N ARG A 275 -30.66 -1.35 -46.12
CA ARG A 275 -30.74 0.09 -45.79
C ARG A 275 -31.32 0.34 -44.40
N SER A 276 -32.40 -0.36 -44.04
CA SER A 276 -33.01 -0.26 -42.70
C SER A 276 -32.00 -0.63 -41.59
N ARG A 277 -31.24 -1.74 -41.76
CA ARG A 277 -30.19 -2.15 -40.80
C ARG A 277 -29.07 -1.13 -40.72
N LYS A 278 -28.61 -0.56 -41.84
CA LYS A 278 -27.63 0.51 -41.87
C LYS A 278 -28.09 1.75 -41.09
N THR A 279 -29.38 2.14 -41.27
CA THR A 279 -29.96 3.28 -40.53
C THR A 279 -30.08 2.97 -39.05
N MET A 280 -30.41 1.74 -38.66
CA MET A 280 -30.43 1.29 -37.26
C MET A 280 -29.05 1.41 -36.62
N LEU A 281 -27.99 0.91 -37.28
CA LEU A 281 -26.62 1.02 -36.78
C LEU A 281 -26.17 2.50 -36.65
N ALA A 282 -26.53 3.36 -37.60
CA ALA A 282 -26.19 4.79 -37.55
C ALA A 282 -26.86 5.55 -36.40
N ARG A 283 -27.98 5.04 -35.87
CA ARG A 283 -28.70 5.63 -34.72
C ARG A 283 -28.32 4.98 -33.38
N MET A 284 -27.56 3.89 -33.42
CA MET A 284 -27.14 3.17 -32.20
C MET A 284 -26.18 4.03 -31.42
N LYS A 285 -26.46 4.26 -30.12
CA LYS A 285 -25.49 4.85 -29.21
C LYS A 285 -24.37 3.84 -28.97
N LEU A 286 -23.16 4.20 -29.39
CA LEU A 286 -22.00 3.35 -29.18
C LEU A 286 -21.61 3.37 -27.69
N ILE A 287 -21.41 2.17 -27.15
CA ILE A 287 -20.83 2.00 -25.83
C ILE A 287 -19.32 2.21 -25.98
N GLU A 288 -18.75 3.09 -25.18
CA GLU A 288 -17.31 3.29 -25.18
C GLU A 288 -16.59 2.00 -24.76
N LYS A 289 -15.47 1.71 -25.40
CA LYS A 289 -14.65 0.58 -25.02
C LYS A 289 -14.27 0.75 -23.54
N PRO A 290 -14.60 -0.23 -22.69
CA PRO A 290 -14.22 -0.13 -21.28
C PRO A 290 -12.72 0.06 -21.17
N VAL A 291 -12.31 0.98 -20.31
CA VAL A 291 -10.91 1.15 -19.95
C VAL A 291 -10.49 -0.15 -19.26
N GLU A 292 -9.47 -0.82 -19.78
CA GLU A 292 -8.94 -2.01 -19.14
C GLU A 292 -8.45 -1.60 -17.75
N ASP A 293 -8.75 -2.42 -16.74
CA ASP A 293 -8.18 -2.21 -15.41
C ASP A 293 -6.65 -2.17 -15.59
N GLU A 294 -6.04 -1.05 -15.27
CA GLU A 294 -4.66 -0.80 -15.68
C GLU A 294 -3.64 -1.67 -14.96
N ALA A 295 -4.03 -2.20 -13.78
CA ALA A 295 -3.18 -3.16 -13.09
C ALA A 295 -3.06 -4.46 -13.90
N HIS A 296 -1.85 -4.81 -14.28
CA HIS A 296 -1.57 -6.10 -14.92
C HIS A 296 -1.42 -7.18 -13.86
N ILE A 297 -2.25 -8.22 -13.96
CA ILE A 297 -2.14 -9.39 -13.08
C ILE A 297 -1.28 -10.44 -13.78
N PHE A 298 -0.16 -10.79 -13.19
CA PHE A 298 0.72 -11.84 -13.68
C PHE A 298 0.06 -13.21 -13.45
N THR A 299 -0.19 -13.94 -14.53
CA THR A 299 -0.69 -15.32 -14.50
C THR A 299 0.47 -16.27 -14.82
N GLY A 300 0.87 -17.09 -13.87
CA GLY A 300 2.02 -17.99 -13.99
C GLY A 300 3.20 -17.56 -13.12
N ASN A 301 4.25 -18.38 -13.12
CA ASN A 301 5.41 -18.17 -12.28
C ASN A 301 6.51 -17.39 -13.01
N ILE A 302 7.17 -16.46 -12.29
CA ILE A 302 8.41 -15.82 -12.73
C ILE A 302 9.56 -16.56 -12.07
N GLU A 303 10.15 -17.51 -12.80
CA GLU A 303 11.24 -18.33 -12.29
C GLU A 303 12.59 -17.62 -12.44
N PRO A 304 13.51 -17.75 -11.47
CA PRO A 304 14.89 -17.31 -11.60
C PRO A 304 15.59 -17.95 -12.82
N GLN A 305 16.66 -17.31 -13.33
CA GLN A 305 17.42 -17.86 -14.47
C GLN A 305 17.99 -19.27 -14.16
N PHE A 306 18.41 -19.46 -12.94
CA PHE A 306 18.90 -20.73 -12.41
C PHE A 306 18.62 -20.82 -10.91
N PRO A 307 18.49 -22.04 -10.37
CA PRO A 307 18.30 -22.22 -8.93
C PRO A 307 19.58 -21.90 -8.17
N GLY A 308 19.47 -21.10 -7.10
CA GLY A 308 20.55 -20.87 -6.14
C GLY A 308 20.75 -22.09 -5.21
N GLY A 309 21.76 -22.01 -4.34
CA GLY A 309 22.01 -22.99 -3.27
C GLY A 309 20.83 -23.10 -2.29
N LYS A 310 20.79 -24.17 -1.49
CA LYS A 310 19.75 -24.39 -0.45
C LYS A 310 19.70 -23.22 0.56
N TRP A 311 20.86 -22.77 0.99
CA TRP A 311 21.05 -21.59 1.84
C TRP A 311 21.44 -20.41 0.96
N VAL A 312 20.66 -19.34 1.04
CA VAL A 312 20.88 -18.12 0.25
C VAL A 312 21.68 -17.10 1.05
N TYR A 313 21.46 -17.07 2.35
CA TYR A 313 22.19 -16.16 3.24
C TYR A 313 22.35 -16.79 4.63
N GLU A 314 23.51 -16.59 5.23
CA GLU A 314 23.82 -16.98 6.60
C GLU A 314 24.55 -15.85 7.33
N ALA A 315 24.01 -15.46 8.47
CA ALA A 315 24.61 -14.51 9.40
C ALA A 315 24.75 -15.15 10.78
N LYS A 316 25.93 -15.02 11.39
CA LYS A 316 26.19 -15.46 12.78
C LYS A 316 26.77 -14.31 13.56
N GLU A 317 26.13 -14.00 14.69
CA GLU A 317 26.52 -12.90 15.60
C GLU A 317 26.84 -11.61 14.84
N LEU A 318 26.05 -11.35 13.80
CA LEU A 318 26.24 -10.24 12.89
C LEU A 318 25.90 -8.94 13.59
N LYS A 319 26.89 -8.03 13.69
CA LYS A 319 26.72 -6.66 14.18
C LYS A 319 26.84 -5.70 13.03
N ILE A 320 25.77 -4.94 12.81
CA ILE A 320 25.69 -3.95 11.73
C ILE A 320 25.59 -2.54 12.31
N GLY A 321 26.11 -1.56 11.60
CA GLY A 321 26.09 -0.15 12.00
C GLY A 321 27.05 0.69 11.19
N TYR A 322 27.32 1.90 11.69
CA TYR A 322 28.21 2.88 11.05
C TYR A 322 29.23 3.39 12.08
N ASP A 323 30.44 3.69 11.59
CA ASP A 323 31.52 4.35 12.37
C ASP A 323 31.81 3.69 13.73
N GLY A 324 31.68 2.35 13.81
CA GLY A 324 31.89 1.60 15.05
C GLY A 324 30.70 1.57 16.00
N SER A 325 29.63 2.32 15.73
CA SER A 325 28.37 2.24 16.47
C SER A 325 27.52 1.07 15.97
N VAL A 326 27.22 0.13 16.87
CA VAL A 326 26.37 -1.03 16.57
C VAL A 326 24.91 -0.61 16.63
N LEU A 327 24.18 -0.76 15.52
CA LEU A 327 22.74 -0.51 15.45
C LEU A 327 21.95 -1.77 15.79
N LEU A 328 22.38 -2.94 15.29
CA LEU A 328 21.68 -4.21 15.45
C LEU A 328 22.64 -5.38 15.58
N GLU A 329 22.21 -6.38 16.33
CA GLU A 329 22.88 -7.69 16.44
C GLU A 329 21.87 -8.78 16.07
N LEU A 330 22.25 -9.68 15.15
CA LEU A 330 21.37 -10.77 14.73
C LEU A 330 22.14 -12.01 14.25
N SER A 331 21.48 -13.16 14.37
CA SER A 331 21.85 -14.40 13.69
C SER A 331 20.66 -14.89 12.88
N LEU A 332 20.89 -15.17 11.60
CA LEU A 332 19.81 -15.48 10.67
C LEU A 332 20.30 -16.41 9.57
N ARG A 333 19.44 -17.32 9.12
CA ARG A 333 19.62 -18.11 7.91
C ARG A 333 18.42 -17.97 7.01
N ILE A 334 18.67 -17.65 5.72
CA ILE A 334 17.63 -17.52 4.70
C ILE A 334 17.77 -18.65 3.71
N ARG A 335 16.66 -19.32 3.42
CA ARG A 335 16.57 -20.40 2.43
C ARG A 335 16.08 -19.89 1.09
N ARG A 336 16.43 -20.67 0.07
CA ARG A 336 15.89 -20.49 -1.27
C ARG A 336 14.35 -20.53 -1.26
N GLY A 337 13.76 -19.56 -1.98
CA GLY A 337 12.31 -19.46 -2.18
C GLY A 337 11.56 -18.74 -1.05
N GLN A 338 12.21 -18.34 0.05
CA GLN A 338 11.56 -17.55 1.10
C GLN A 338 11.42 -16.09 0.68
N LYS A 339 10.27 -15.51 0.97
CA LYS A 339 10.00 -14.06 0.82
C LYS A 339 9.83 -13.45 2.20
N ILE A 340 10.82 -12.68 2.62
CA ILE A 340 10.92 -12.16 3.99
C ILE A 340 10.76 -10.65 3.95
N ALA A 341 9.75 -10.13 4.64
CA ALA A 341 9.59 -8.69 4.87
C ALA A 341 10.34 -8.28 6.14
N VAL A 342 11.04 -7.17 6.08
CA VAL A 342 11.70 -6.54 7.24
C VAL A 342 10.86 -5.35 7.67
N ILE A 343 10.38 -5.37 8.92
CA ILE A 343 9.57 -4.32 9.52
C ILE A 343 10.21 -3.78 10.80
N GLY A 344 9.91 -2.56 11.17
CA GLY A 344 10.42 -1.87 12.36
C GLY A 344 10.39 -0.36 12.19
N ASP A 345 10.73 0.36 13.27
CA ASP A 345 10.69 1.82 13.31
C ASP A 345 11.73 2.45 12.35
N ASN A 346 11.53 3.70 11.99
CA ASN A 346 12.48 4.43 11.15
C ASN A 346 13.80 4.63 11.92
N GLY A 347 14.93 4.55 11.18
CA GLY A 347 16.26 4.72 11.78
C GLY A 347 16.84 3.48 12.48
N ILE A 348 16.07 2.41 12.71
CA ILE A 348 16.53 1.21 13.45
C ILE A 348 17.57 0.35 12.69
N GLY A 349 17.90 0.69 11.44
CA GLY A 349 18.94 -0.01 10.68
C GLY A 349 18.42 -0.98 9.61
N LYS A 350 17.15 -0.94 9.20
CA LYS A 350 16.57 -1.81 8.15
C LYS A 350 17.35 -1.75 6.84
N SER A 351 17.54 -0.54 6.29
CA SER A 351 18.29 -0.33 5.03
C SER A 351 19.76 -0.70 5.17
N THR A 352 20.36 -0.47 6.35
CA THR A 352 21.74 -0.88 6.66
C THR A 352 21.86 -2.39 6.60
N PHE A 353 20.89 -3.12 7.16
CA PHE A 353 20.84 -4.59 7.09
C PHE A 353 20.74 -5.06 5.63
N LEU A 354 19.84 -4.51 4.83
CA LEU A 354 19.72 -4.87 3.41
C LEU A 354 21.02 -4.63 2.65
N LYS A 355 21.68 -3.48 2.87
CA LYS A 355 22.98 -3.15 2.27
C LYS A 355 24.08 -4.11 2.70
N THR A 356 24.07 -4.56 3.97
CA THR A 356 25.03 -5.55 4.47
C THR A 356 24.79 -6.92 3.84
N VAL A 357 23.53 -7.36 3.71
CA VAL A 357 23.16 -8.60 3.00
C VAL A 357 23.56 -8.55 1.53
N ALA A 358 23.39 -7.39 0.87
CA ALA A 358 23.80 -7.16 -0.51
C ALA A 358 25.34 -7.08 -0.68
N GLY A 359 26.11 -7.03 0.42
CA GLY A 359 27.56 -6.88 0.37
C GLY A 359 28.05 -5.46 0.07
N LEU A 360 27.17 -4.46 0.15
CA LEU A 360 27.49 -3.05 -0.12
C LEU A 360 28.14 -2.36 1.08
N ILE A 361 27.86 -2.84 2.30
CA ILE A 361 28.42 -2.36 3.56
C ILE A 361 28.99 -3.56 4.31
N PRO A 362 30.26 -3.50 4.78
CA PRO A 362 30.82 -4.57 5.58
C PRO A 362 30.21 -4.59 6.98
N PRO A 363 30.04 -5.76 7.63
CA PRO A 363 29.62 -5.85 9.00
C PRO A 363 30.70 -5.32 9.96
N ILE A 364 30.29 -4.81 11.14
CA ILE A 364 31.20 -4.37 12.20
C ILE A 364 31.87 -5.59 12.85
N LYS A 365 31.08 -6.64 13.16
CA LYS A 365 31.52 -7.93 13.72
C LYS A 365 30.63 -9.05 13.23
N GLY A 366 31.07 -10.29 13.46
CA GLY A 366 30.35 -11.49 13.06
C GLY A 366 30.61 -11.89 11.63
N THR A 367 29.82 -12.82 11.12
CA THR A 367 29.93 -13.31 9.74
C THR A 367 28.66 -13.02 8.96
N SER A 368 28.85 -12.56 7.72
CA SER A 368 27.79 -12.33 6.74
C SER A 368 28.22 -13.04 5.46
N GLN A 369 27.50 -14.10 5.08
CA GLN A 369 27.87 -14.92 3.94
C GLN A 369 26.68 -15.16 3.02
N LEU A 370 26.86 -14.83 1.74
CA LEU A 370 25.94 -15.22 0.67
C LEU A 370 26.20 -16.69 0.29
N GLY A 371 25.12 -17.40 -0.03
CA GLY A 371 25.19 -18.76 -0.52
C GLY A 371 25.86 -18.88 -1.89
N ASN A 372 26.05 -20.12 -2.34
CA ASN A 372 26.64 -20.40 -3.64
C ASN A 372 25.65 -20.20 -4.78
N ASN A 373 26.18 -19.85 -5.97
CA ASN A 373 25.42 -19.72 -7.20
C ASN A 373 24.26 -18.73 -7.10
N LEU A 374 24.54 -17.52 -6.57
CA LEU A 374 23.55 -16.46 -6.44
C LEU A 374 23.73 -15.36 -7.49
N LEU A 375 22.62 -15.01 -8.12
CA LEU A 375 22.46 -13.78 -8.90
C LEU A 375 21.61 -12.83 -8.06
N VAL A 376 22.28 -11.80 -7.49
CA VAL A 376 21.63 -10.83 -6.59
C VAL A 376 21.09 -9.68 -7.41
N GLY A 377 19.81 -9.39 -7.23
CA GLY A 377 19.16 -8.16 -7.70
C GLY A 377 18.93 -7.23 -6.52
N TYR A 378 19.49 -6.03 -6.57
CA TYR A 378 19.36 -5.02 -5.51
C TYR A 378 18.59 -3.81 -6.02
N PHE A 379 17.68 -3.31 -5.21
CA PHE A 379 16.92 -2.09 -5.46
C PHE A 379 16.85 -1.23 -4.20
N ASP A 380 17.18 0.03 -4.34
CA ASP A 380 16.95 1.08 -3.33
C ASP A 380 16.47 2.38 -4.02
N GLN A 381 16.19 3.40 -3.21
CA GLN A 381 15.75 4.69 -3.73
C GLN A 381 16.79 5.37 -4.63
N GLN A 382 18.10 5.12 -4.44
CA GLN A 382 19.16 5.65 -5.29
C GLN A 382 19.18 4.95 -6.64
N SER A 383 18.93 3.64 -6.68
CA SER A 383 18.82 2.86 -7.91
C SER A 383 17.71 3.39 -8.84
N ALA A 384 16.68 4.03 -8.26
CA ALA A 384 15.60 4.68 -9.01
C ALA A 384 15.97 6.06 -9.61
N LEU A 385 17.14 6.62 -9.28
CA LEU A 385 17.60 7.91 -9.81
C LEU A 385 18.26 7.77 -11.20
N ILE A 386 17.73 6.85 -12.03
CA ILE A 386 18.19 6.74 -13.41
C ILE A 386 17.85 8.01 -14.18
N ASP A 387 18.82 8.51 -14.95
CA ASP A 387 18.62 9.62 -15.87
C ASP A 387 19.29 9.32 -17.21
N SER A 388 18.53 9.46 -18.29
CA SER A 388 19.00 9.19 -19.65
C SER A 388 18.08 9.86 -20.66
N ASP A 389 18.67 10.33 -21.76
CA ASP A 389 17.93 10.84 -22.90
C ASP A 389 17.32 9.75 -23.79
N LYS A 390 17.65 8.48 -23.53
CA LYS A 390 17.08 7.34 -24.24
C LYS A 390 15.60 7.17 -23.94
N THR A 391 14.86 6.59 -24.89
CA THR A 391 13.50 6.17 -24.61
C THR A 391 13.48 4.94 -23.69
N VAL A 392 12.40 4.74 -22.95
CA VAL A 392 12.18 3.53 -22.13
C VAL A 392 12.43 2.26 -22.95
N ARG A 393 11.90 2.22 -24.18
CA ARG A 393 12.07 1.09 -25.10
C ARG A 393 13.52 0.84 -25.46
N ASP A 394 14.25 1.89 -25.86
CA ASP A 394 15.63 1.75 -26.35
C ASP A 394 16.57 1.36 -25.20
N HIS A 395 16.36 1.91 -24.03
CA HIS A 395 17.08 1.54 -22.81
C HIS A 395 16.84 0.07 -22.43
N PHE A 396 15.58 -0.38 -22.44
CA PHE A 396 15.24 -1.76 -22.11
C PHE A 396 15.78 -2.76 -23.15
N HIS A 397 15.80 -2.36 -24.43
CA HIS A 397 16.39 -3.18 -25.48
C HIS A 397 17.92 -3.33 -25.36
N GLU A 398 18.60 -2.29 -24.92
CA GLU A 398 20.04 -2.34 -24.66
C GLU A 398 20.38 -3.29 -23.50
N LEU A 399 19.56 -3.31 -22.43
CA LEU A 399 19.74 -4.23 -21.30
C LEU A 399 19.40 -5.68 -21.67
N PHE A 400 18.41 -5.87 -22.55
CA PHE A 400 17.92 -7.19 -22.94
C PHE A 400 17.94 -7.38 -24.46
N PRO A 401 19.12 -7.39 -25.11
CA PRO A 401 19.23 -7.45 -26.57
C PRO A 401 18.73 -8.77 -27.18
N ALA A 402 18.59 -9.81 -26.37
CA ALA A 402 18.03 -11.10 -26.79
C ALA A 402 16.50 -11.09 -26.95
N LEU A 403 15.80 -10.07 -26.41
CA LEU A 403 14.36 -9.96 -26.55
C LEU A 403 13.98 -9.44 -27.95
N VAL A 404 13.11 -10.18 -28.62
CA VAL A 404 12.52 -9.72 -29.88
C VAL A 404 11.61 -8.52 -29.61
N GLU A 405 11.54 -7.57 -30.52
CA GLU A 405 10.75 -6.32 -30.37
C GLU A 405 9.31 -6.56 -29.91
N LYS A 406 8.66 -7.62 -30.35
CA LYS A 406 7.29 -7.99 -29.93
C LYS A 406 7.23 -8.37 -28.44
N ASP A 407 8.21 -9.15 -27.97
CA ASP A 407 8.25 -9.62 -26.57
C ASP A 407 8.70 -8.48 -25.65
N LEU A 408 9.61 -7.62 -26.11
CA LEU A 408 10.02 -6.42 -25.42
C LEU A 408 8.80 -5.49 -25.16
N ARG A 409 7.99 -5.21 -26.19
CA ARG A 409 6.78 -4.40 -26.03
C ARG A 409 5.75 -5.05 -25.11
N LYS A 410 5.62 -6.38 -25.20
CA LYS A 410 4.75 -7.14 -24.30
C LYS A 410 5.22 -7.01 -22.84
N THR A 411 6.52 -7.21 -22.60
CA THR A 411 7.12 -7.09 -21.26
C THR A 411 6.95 -5.67 -20.70
N LEU A 412 7.28 -4.64 -21.48
CA LEU A 412 7.06 -3.25 -21.08
C LEU A 412 5.58 -2.96 -20.79
N GLY A 413 4.67 -3.51 -21.60
CA GLY A 413 3.22 -3.38 -21.38
C GLY A 413 2.77 -4.00 -20.07
N MET A 414 3.33 -5.16 -19.67
CA MET A 414 3.03 -5.80 -18.38
C MET A 414 3.39 -4.92 -17.18
N TYR A 415 4.41 -4.07 -17.33
CA TYR A 415 4.82 -3.10 -16.29
C TYR A 415 4.28 -1.68 -16.55
N LEU A 416 3.16 -1.55 -17.28
CA LEU A 416 2.47 -0.28 -17.56
C LEU A 416 3.29 0.72 -18.40
N PHE A 417 4.26 0.25 -19.18
CA PHE A 417 4.97 1.01 -20.21
C PHE A 417 4.48 0.67 -21.62
N GLY A 418 3.15 0.47 -21.78
CA GLY A 418 2.54 0.19 -23.09
C GLY A 418 2.34 1.45 -23.94
N GLY A 419 2.21 1.27 -25.26
CA GLY A 419 1.86 2.34 -26.20
C GLY A 419 2.82 3.52 -26.18
N ALA A 420 2.28 4.74 -26.01
CA ALA A 420 3.06 5.98 -25.98
C ALA A 420 4.07 6.06 -24.81
N ASN A 421 3.81 5.37 -23.69
CA ASN A 421 4.70 5.39 -22.53
C ASN A 421 6.06 4.73 -22.82
N ALA A 422 6.12 3.73 -23.71
CA ALA A 422 7.38 3.13 -24.13
C ALA A 422 8.30 4.09 -24.90
N SER A 423 7.74 5.13 -25.49
CA SER A 423 8.47 6.15 -26.27
C SER A 423 8.84 7.38 -25.44
N LYS A 424 8.44 7.46 -24.16
CA LYS A 424 8.87 8.54 -23.27
C LYS A 424 10.38 8.45 -23.01
N ARG A 425 11.03 9.60 -22.87
CA ARG A 425 12.43 9.66 -22.41
C ARG A 425 12.50 9.37 -20.92
N ILE A 426 13.54 8.68 -20.48
CA ILE A 426 13.74 8.35 -19.06
C ILE A 426 13.86 9.63 -18.22
N SER A 427 14.53 10.67 -18.73
CA SER A 427 14.64 11.98 -18.08
C SER A 427 13.28 12.64 -17.80
N SER A 428 12.24 12.34 -18.60
CA SER A 428 10.88 12.87 -18.43
C SER A 428 9.97 12.04 -17.53
N LEU A 429 10.43 10.89 -17.04
CA LEU A 429 9.65 10.02 -16.16
C LEU A 429 9.59 10.61 -14.75
N SER A 430 8.43 10.44 -14.09
CA SER A 430 8.29 10.70 -12.66
C SER A 430 9.12 9.71 -11.83
N GLY A 431 9.41 10.06 -10.57
CA GLY A 431 10.15 9.17 -9.67
C GLY A 431 9.53 7.77 -9.56
N GLY A 432 8.20 7.68 -9.42
CA GLY A 432 7.49 6.39 -9.37
C GLY A 432 7.54 5.61 -10.70
N GLU A 433 7.53 6.31 -11.86
CA GLU A 433 7.75 5.65 -13.16
C GLU A 433 9.17 5.13 -13.31
N LYS A 434 10.19 5.89 -12.86
CA LYS A 434 11.59 5.46 -12.84
C LYS A 434 11.78 4.22 -11.95
N SER A 435 11.27 4.24 -10.73
CA SER A 435 11.30 3.08 -9.81
C SER A 435 10.65 1.84 -10.45
N ARG A 436 9.48 2.01 -11.08
CA ARG A 436 8.79 0.92 -11.77
C ARG A 436 9.60 0.37 -12.95
N LEU A 437 10.31 1.21 -13.70
CA LEU A 437 11.18 0.78 -14.79
C LEU A 437 12.32 -0.09 -14.27
N VAL A 438 13.04 0.36 -13.24
CA VAL A 438 14.15 -0.40 -12.63
C VAL A 438 13.66 -1.74 -12.05
N LEU A 439 12.48 -1.77 -11.43
CA LEU A 439 11.91 -3.02 -10.94
C LEU A 439 11.49 -3.97 -12.08
N ALA A 440 11.02 -3.42 -13.21
CA ALA A 440 10.73 -4.20 -14.41
C ALA A 440 12.00 -4.81 -15.00
N GLU A 441 13.11 -4.06 -15.03
CA GLU A 441 14.43 -4.55 -15.45
C GLU A 441 14.91 -5.68 -14.53
N LEU A 442 14.80 -5.48 -13.22
CA LEU A 442 15.22 -6.44 -12.21
C LEU A 442 14.43 -7.76 -12.33
N LEU A 443 13.09 -7.68 -12.43
CA LEU A 443 12.23 -8.85 -12.62
C LEU A 443 12.46 -9.55 -13.96
N THR A 444 12.76 -8.80 -15.04
CA THR A 444 13.10 -9.36 -16.36
C THR A 444 14.47 -10.04 -16.33
N GLY A 445 15.41 -9.53 -15.55
CA GLY A 445 16.70 -10.15 -15.28
C GLY A 445 16.63 -11.44 -14.48
N ARG A 446 15.50 -11.75 -13.86
CA ARG A 446 15.22 -12.98 -13.12
C ARG A 446 16.35 -13.44 -12.18
N PRO A 447 16.83 -12.58 -11.25
CA PRO A 447 17.80 -12.98 -10.22
C PRO A 447 17.19 -14.07 -9.33
N ASN A 448 18.02 -14.81 -8.59
CA ASN A 448 17.54 -15.81 -7.65
C ASN A 448 17.50 -15.31 -6.19
N LEU A 449 18.08 -14.15 -5.93
CA LEU A 449 17.92 -13.37 -4.70
C LEU A 449 17.59 -11.92 -5.04
N MET A 450 16.43 -11.42 -4.60
CA MET A 450 16.09 -10.01 -4.67
C MET A 450 16.17 -9.37 -3.29
N ILE A 451 16.81 -8.21 -3.22
CA ILE A 451 16.91 -7.38 -2.03
C ILE A 451 16.33 -6.02 -2.39
N LEU A 452 15.22 -5.64 -1.74
CA LEU A 452 14.44 -4.47 -2.12
C LEU A 452 14.24 -3.55 -0.91
N ASP A 453 14.62 -2.28 -1.06
CA ASP A 453 14.40 -1.24 -0.04
C ASP A 453 13.30 -0.29 -0.51
N GLU A 454 12.11 -0.38 0.13
CA GLU A 454 10.91 0.41 -0.15
C GLU A 454 10.51 0.42 -1.65
N PRO A 455 10.26 -0.76 -2.27
CA PRO A 455 10.03 -0.85 -3.71
C PRO A 455 8.73 -0.20 -4.19
N THR A 456 7.77 0.02 -3.30
CA THR A 456 6.44 0.55 -3.64
C THR A 456 6.28 2.05 -3.36
N ASN A 457 7.32 2.72 -2.85
CA ASN A 457 7.27 4.14 -2.54
C ASN A 457 7.05 5.00 -3.79
N HIS A 458 6.26 6.07 -3.63
CA HIS A 458 5.89 7.03 -4.68
C HIS A 458 5.17 6.45 -5.90
N MET A 459 4.66 5.22 -5.80
CA MET A 459 3.91 4.59 -6.88
C MET A 459 2.41 4.78 -6.68
N ASP A 460 1.70 4.95 -7.79
CA ASP A 460 0.24 4.93 -7.78
C ASP A 460 -0.31 3.51 -7.59
N ILE A 461 -1.56 3.42 -7.22
CA ILE A 461 -2.19 2.14 -6.84
C ILE A 461 -2.12 1.10 -7.97
N PRO A 462 -2.40 1.42 -9.26
CA PRO A 462 -2.26 0.44 -10.34
C PRO A 462 -0.83 -0.11 -10.50
N ALA A 463 0.19 0.74 -10.31
CA ALA A 463 1.58 0.30 -10.35
C ALA A 463 1.92 -0.63 -9.19
N LYS A 464 1.46 -0.29 -7.97
CA LYS A 464 1.59 -1.15 -6.79
C LYS A 464 0.95 -2.52 -7.01
N GLU A 465 -0.31 -2.58 -7.45
CA GLU A 465 -1.03 -3.83 -7.73
C GLU A 465 -0.32 -4.69 -8.79
N THR A 466 0.22 -4.05 -9.84
CA THR A 466 0.99 -4.75 -10.87
C THR A 466 2.26 -5.39 -10.30
N LEU A 467 3.04 -4.64 -9.53
CA LEU A 467 4.26 -5.13 -8.92
C LEU A 467 4.00 -6.19 -7.85
N GLU A 468 2.97 -6.03 -7.04
CA GLU A 468 2.53 -7.05 -6.08
C GLU A 468 2.24 -8.37 -6.77
N SER A 469 1.48 -8.32 -7.86
CA SER A 469 1.19 -9.50 -8.67
C SER A 469 2.46 -10.14 -9.24
N ALA A 470 3.41 -9.33 -9.73
CA ALA A 470 4.69 -9.80 -10.24
C ALA A 470 5.56 -10.43 -9.15
N PHE A 471 5.69 -9.78 -7.99
CA PHE A 471 6.47 -10.32 -6.87
C PHE A 471 5.82 -11.54 -6.24
N LYS A 472 4.49 -11.64 -6.24
CA LYS A 472 3.79 -12.84 -5.83
C LYS A 472 4.06 -14.01 -6.79
N ALA A 473 4.09 -13.74 -8.09
CA ALA A 473 4.41 -14.71 -9.14
C ALA A 473 5.90 -15.12 -9.16
N TYR A 474 6.79 -14.32 -8.60
CA TYR A 474 8.21 -14.63 -8.52
C TYR A 474 8.48 -15.76 -7.53
N THR A 475 9.22 -16.80 -7.97
CA THR A 475 9.48 -18.02 -7.18
C THR A 475 10.86 -18.05 -6.50
N GLY A 476 11.71 -17.04 -6.75
CA GLY A 476 13.01 -16.91 -6.11
C GLY A 476 12.93 -16.39 -4.67
N THR A 477 14.09 -16.18 -4.07
CA THR A 477 14.21 -15.65 -2.70
C THR A 477 14.10 -14.13 -2.72
N MET A 478 13.39 -13.57 -1.75
CA MET A 478 13.22 -12.14 -1.62
C MET A 478 13.40 -11.70 -0.18
N LEU A 479 14.16 -10.62 0.00
CA LEU A 479 14.30 -9.91 1.26
C LEU A 479 13.95 -8.44 0.99
N PHE A 480 12.95 -7.89 1.69
CA PHE A 480 12.51 -6.54 1.40
C PHE A 480 12.06 -5.77 2.63
N VAL A 481 12.28 -4.46 2.60
CA VAL A 481 11.71 -3.49 3.53
C VAL A 481 10.51 -2.86 2.86
N SER A 482 9.39 -2.73 3.53
CA SER A 482 8.26 -1.93 3.09
C SER A 482 7.40 -1.46 4.26
N HIS A 483 6.82 -0.27 4.10
CA HIS A 483 5.77 0.26 4.96
C HIS A 483 4.37 0.01 4.40
N ASP A 484 4.26 -0.55 3.19
CA ASP A 484 2.98 -0.89 2.57
C ASP A 484 2.44 -2.21 3.12
N ARG A 485 1.46 -2.13 4.02
CA ARG A 485 0.84 -3.28 4.69
C ARG A 485 0.20 -4.26 3.70
N TYR A 486 -0.41 -3.76 2.61
CA TYR A 486 -0.97 -4.61 1.57
C TYR A 486 0.11 -5.38 0.82
N PHE A 487 1.21 -4.72 0.49
CA PHE A 487 2.35 -5.36 -0.16
C PHE A 487 2.95 -6.48 0.70
N ILE A 488 3.20 -6.18 1.98
CA ILE A 488 3.73 -7.18 2.93
C ILE A 488 2.78 -8.38 3.02
N LYS A 489 1.49 -8.14 3.22
CA LYS A 489 0.46 -9.18 3.31
C LYS A 489 0.39 -10.09 2.07
N GLN A 490 0.53 -9.53 0.87
CA GLN A 490 0.40 -10.27 -0.38
C GLN A 490 1.67 -11.03 -0.78
N VAL A 491 2.84 -10.54 -0.39
CA VAL A 491 4.13 -11.02 -0.91
C VAL A 491 4.92 -11.81 0.14
N ALA A 492 4.90 -11.39 1.42
CA ALA A 492 5.72 -11.97 2.46
C ALA A 492 5.20 -13.33 2.95
N ASP A 493 6.07 -14.33 3.00
CA ASP A 493 5.81 -15.61 3.68
C ASP A 493 6.18 -15.52 5.18
N ALA A 494 7.19 -14.71 5.51
CA ALA A 494 7.70 -14.51 6.86
C ALA A 494 8.12 -13.06 7.08
N ILE A 495 8.30 -12.68 8.34
CA ILE A 495 8.64 -11.33 8.74
C ILE A 495 9.86 -11.34 9.64
N LEU A 496 10.76 -10.36 9.43
CA LEU A 496 11.80 -9.97 10.38
C LEU A 496 11.36 -8.69 11.07
N VAL A 497 11.10 -8.77 12.35
CA VAL A 497 10.71 -7.63 13.19
C VAL A 497 11.95 -7.07 13.86
N PHE A 498 12.23 -5.79 13.61
CA PHE A 498 13.31 -5.05 14.25
C PHE A 498 12.72 -4.18 15.36
N GLU A 499 13.03 -4.50 16.62
CA GLU A 499 12.49 -3.78 17.77
C GLU A 499 13.52 -3.77 18.92
N ASN A 500 13.81 -2.59 19.49
CA ASN A 500 14.65 -2.41 20.69
C ASN A 500 15.98 -3.22 20.63
N ASP A 501 16.76 -3.03 19.58
CA ASP A 501 18.04 -3.71 19.32
C ASP A 501 17.94 -5.24 19.17
N LYS A 502 16.73 -5.78 19.06
CA LYS A 502 16.47 -7.20 18.84
C LYS A 502 15.85 -7.43 17.47
N VAL A 503 16.20 -8.56 16.89
CA VAL A 503 15.61 -9.02 15.63
C VAL A 503 14.88 -10.32 15.88
N MET A 504 13.59 -10.33 15.58
CA MET A 504 12.74 -11.50 15.73
C MET A 504 12.32 -12.02 14.35
N TYR A 505 12.53 -13.29 14.07
CA TYR A 505 12.02 -13.95 12.89
C TYR A 505 10.63 -14.51 13.16
N TYR A 506 9.63 -14.14 12.33
CA TYR A 506 8.25 -14.56 12.47
C TYR A 506 7.75 -15.27 11.21
N PRO A 507 7.54 -16.60 11.23
CA PRO A 507 7.29 -17.41 10.03
C PRO A 507 5.82 -17.48 9.59
N PHE A 508 4.88 -16.92 10.34
CA PHE A 508 3.44 -17.12 10.12
C PHE A 508 2.77 -16.05 9.23
N GLY A 509 3.55 -15.14 8.65
CA GLY A 509 3.04 -14.06 7.81
C GLY A 509 2.48 -12.86 8.59
N TYR A 510 2.05 -11.84 7.83
CA TYR A 510 1.74 -10.53 8.39
C TYR A 510 0.42 -10.48 9.17
N ASP A 511 -0.64 -11.10 8.66
CA ASP A 511 -1.95 -11.05 9.31
C ASP A 511 -1.92 -11.68 10.71
N HIS A 512 -1.24 -12.83 10.82
CA HIS A 512 -1.08 -13.51 12.10
C HIS A 512 -0.23 -12.67 13.07
N TYR A 513 0.85 -12.04 12.60
CA TYR A 513 1.66 -11.13 13.41
C TYR A 513 0.82 -9.96 13.97
N ILE A 514 0.02 -9.30 13.14
CA ILE A 514 -0.82 -8.17 13.56
C ILE A 514 -1.91 -8.60 14.55
N SER A 515 -2.56 -9.75 14.33
CA SER A 515 -3.58 -10.25 15.26
C SER A 515 -2.98 -10.53 16.64
N ARG A 516 -1.78 -11.13 16.69
CA ARG A 516 -1.04 -11.35 17.95
C ARG A 516 -0.60 -10.05 18.63
N LEU A 517 -0.11 -9.09 17.84
CA LEU A 517 0.28 -7.79 18.38
C LEU A 517 -0.91 -7.04 19.00
N LYS A 518 -2.07 -7.06 18.36
CA LYS A 518 -3.31 -6.47 18.89
C LYS A 518 -3.73 -7.16 20.19
N ALA A 519 -3.80 -8.48 20.19
CA ALA A 519 -4.15 -9.25 21.38
C ALA A 519 -3.20 -8.98 22.57
N SER A 520 -1.90 -8.77 22.33
CA SER A 520 -0.94 -8.44 23.39
C SER A 520 -1.13 -7.02 23.94
N LYS A 521 -1.54 -6.05 23.14
CA LYS A 521 -1.82 -4.67 23.57
C LYS A 521 -3.08 -4.58 24.45
N ASP A 522 -4.06 -5.43 24.20
CA ASP A 522 -5.30 -5.49 24.96
C ASP A 522 -5.13 -6.18 26.32
N GLY A 523 -3.91 -6.64 26.67
CA GLY A 523 -3.58 -7.24 27.96
C GLY A 523 -4.18 -8.64 28.20
N ASN A 524 -4.81 -9.22 27.18
CA ASN A 524 -5.57 -10.46 27.27
C ASN A 524 -4.76 -11.74 27.03
N LEU A 525 -3.49 -11.62 26.60
CA LEU A 525 -2.62 -12.78 26.44
C LEU A 525 -1.64 -12.88 27.64
N PRO A 526 -1.65 -14.00 28.38
CA PRO A 526 -0.66 -14.24 29.43
C PRO A 526 0.76 -14.14 28.87
N ALA A 527 1.67 -13.55 29.64
CA ALA A 527 3.09 -13.48 29.28
C ALA A 527 3.70 -14.85 28.94
N LEU A 528 3.11 -15.93 29.49
CA LEU A 528 3.46 -17.31 29.20
C LEU A 528 3.20 -17.71 27.74
N MET A 529 2.10 -17.21 27.14
CA MET A 529 1.80 -17.49 25.72
C MET A 529 2.74 -16.74 24.79
N GLN A 530 3.13 -15.50 25.14
CA GLN A 530 4.14 -14.77 24.38
C GLN A 530 5.48 -15.49 24.41
N ALA A 531 5.88 -16.03 25.56
CA ALA A 531 7.11 -16.81 25.69
C ALA A 531 7.03 -18.14 24.91
N LYS A 532 5.89 -18.84 24.94
CA LYS A 532 5.65 -20.07 24.14
C LYS A 532 5.64 -19.77 22.64
N ASP A 533 4.97 -18.69 22.20
CA ASP A 533 4.98 -18.26 20.81
C ASP A 533 6.40 -17.90 20.34
N ALA A 534 7.18 -17.20 21.15
CA ALA A 534 8.57 -16.87 20.86
C ALA A 534 9.45 -18.12 20.74
N ALA A 535 9.32 -19.07 21.66
CA ALA A 535 10.05 -20.34 21.62
C ALA A 535 9.64 -21.18 20.39
N MET A 536 8.35 -21.21 20.05
CA MET A 536 7.85 -21.90 18.86
C MET A 536 8.35 -21.25 17.55
N VAL A 537 8.39 -19.91 17.49
CA VAL A 537 8.95 -19.16 16.36
C VAL A 537 10.44 -19.48 16.21
N GLU A 538 11.19 -19.51 17.31
CA GLU A 538 12.61 -19.84 17.30
C GLU A 538 12.86 -21.28 16.85
N ALA A 539 12.07 -22.23 17.33
CA ALA A 539 12.12 -23.63 16.92
C ALA A 539 11.79 -23.80 15.42
N LEU A 540 10.73 -23.12 14.91
CA LEU A 540 10.35 -23.17 13.50
C LEU A 540 11.35 -22.44 12.58
N ALA A 541 12.04 -21.42 13.07
CA ALA A 541 13.12 -20.77 12.33
C ALA A 541 14.34 -21.71 12.14
N ALA A 542 14.56 -22.61 13.08
CA ALA A 542 15.60 -23.61 13.00
C ALA A 542 15.26 -24.77 12.03
N VAL A 543 13.96 -25.00 11.75
CA VAL A 543 13.49 -26.10 10.89
C VAL A 543 13.59 -25.75 9.41
N PRO A 544 14.18 -26.63 8.59
CA PRO A 544 14.21 -26.47 7.16
C PRO A 544 12.80 -26.60 6.53
N LYS A 545 12.27 -25.51 5.92
CA LYS A 545 11.05 -25.59 5.08
C LYS A 545 11.31 -26.50 3.89
N ARG A 546 10.43 -27.51 3.71
CA ARG A 546 10.48 -28.43 2.57
C ARG A 546 10.17 -27.64 1.28
N GLU A 547 10.96 -27.88 0.22
CA GLU A 547 10.66 -27.34 -1.11
C GLU A 547 9.32 -27.91 -1.58
N ARG A 548 8.39 -27.06 -1.97
CA ARG A 548 7.20 -27.49 -2.72
C ARG A 548 7.68 -27.93 -4.10
N HIS A 549 7.88 -29.22 -4.27
CA HIS A 549 8.07 -29.80 -5.60
C HIS A 549 6.72 -29.82 -6.32
N GLU A 550 6.64 -29.06 -7.41
CA GLU A 550 5.59 -29.25 -8.41
C GLU A 550 5.69 -30.66 -8.98
N THR A 551 4.58 -31.39 -8.92
CA THR A 551 4.23 -32.60 -9.70
C THR A 551 5.39 -33.51 -10.16
N ARG A 552 6.28 -33.88 -9.27
CA ARG A 552 7.06 -35.08 -9.44
C ARG A 552 6.19 -36.26 -8.96
N GLN A 553 6.12 -37.33 -9.75
CA GLN A 553 5.61 -38.61 -9.23
C GLN A 553 6.45 -38.97 -8.01
N LEU A 554 5.86 -38.82 -6.82
CA LEU A 554 6.49 -39.14 -5.54
C LEU A 554 6.89 -40.59 -5.56
N SER A 555 8.07 -40.92 -5.06
CA SER A 555 8.40 -42.33 -4.76
C SER A 555 7.39 -42.86 -3.71
N THR A 556 7.22 -44.17 -3.64
CA THR A 556 6.28 -44.78 -2.69
C THR A 556 6.60 -44.38 -1.23
N GLU A 557 7.88 -44.17 -0.93
CA GLU A 557 8.36 -43.74 0.39
C GLU A 557 8.05 -42.27 0.68
N GLU A 558 8.21 -41.38 -0.30
CA GLU A 558 7.85 -39.98 -0.16
C GLU A 558 6.33 -39.80 -0.01
N ALA A 559 5.53 -40.55 -0.75
CA ALA A 559 4.08 -40.53 -0.62
C ALA A 559 3.61 -41.04 0.76
N TYR A 560 4.26 -42.09 1.29
CA TYR A 560 3.99 -42.61 2.63
C TYR A 560 4.35 -41.58 3.72
N LEU A 561 5.47 -40.91 3.59
CA LEU A 561 5.91 -39.85 4.51
C LEU A 561 4.95 -38.67 4.51
N GLU A 562 4.53 -38.20 3.32
CA GLU A 562 3.53 -37.11 3.21
C GLU A 562 2.19 -37.52 3.83
N TRP A 563 1.73 -38.74 3.59
CA TRP A 563 0.51 -39.25 4.20
C TRP A 563 0.61 -39.32 5.74
N LYS A 564 1.74 -39.80 6.29
CA LYS A 564 1.97 -39.90 7.73
C LYS A 564 2.00 -38.52 8.40
N LEU A 565 2.68 -37.53 7.78
CA LEU A 565 2.73 -36.16 8.26
C LEU A 565 1.36 -35.47 8.16
N ALA A 566 0.59 -35.72 7.11
CA ALA A 566 -0.76 -35.19 6.96
C ALA A 566 -1.71 -35.80 8.01
N LEU A 567 -1.58 -37.09 8.31
CA LEU A 567 -2.37 -37.74 9.36
C LEU A 567 -2.05 -37.20 10.74
N ALA A 568 -0.78 -36.91 11.03
CA ALA A 568 -0.33 -36.34 12.29
C ALA A 568 -0.72 -34.83 12.43
N ALA A 569 -0.96 -34.14 11.33
CA ALA A 569 -1.40 -32.75 11.34
C ALA A 569 -2.92 -32.58 11.63
N GLU A 570 -3.73 -33.64 11.46
CA GLU A 570 -5.18 -33.58 11.70
C GLU A 570 -5.55 -33.25 13.16
N PRO A 571 -4.92 -33.83 14.19
CA PRO A 571 -5.16 -33.44 15.58
C PRO A 571 -4.76 -31.97 15.87
N VAL A 572 -3.68 -31.49 15.24
CA VAL A 572 -3.23 -30.09 15.38
C VAL A 572 -4.27 -29.14 14.83
N ALA A 573 -4.84 -29.44 13.63
CA ALA A 573 -5.88 -28.63 13.01
C ALA A 573 -7.16 -28.59 13.87
N LYS A 574 -7.59 -29.74 14.41
CA LYS A 574 -8.77 -29.82 15.29
C LYS A 574 -8.57 -29.04 16.59
N ALA A 575 -7.41 -29.15 17.21
CA ALA A 575 -7.11 -28.40 18.43
C ALA A 575 -7.02 -26.89 18.17
N ALA A 576 -6.56 -26.48 17.00
CA ALA A 576 -6.54 -25.09 16.57
C ALA A 576 -7.97 -24.52 16.40
N GLU A 577 -8.86 -25.25 15.70
CA GLU A 577 -10.27 -24.85 15.53
C GLU A 577 -11.01 -24.74 16.88
N GLU A 578 -10.73 -25.65 17.81
CA GLU A 578 -11.32 -25.62 19.14
C GLU A 578 -10.80 -24.41 19.96
N ALA A 579 -9.52 -24.08 19.85
CA ALA A 579 -8.93 -22.91 20.48
C ALA A 579 -9.51 -21.59 19.91
N GLU A 580 -9.67 -21.51 18.60
CA GLU A 580 -10.26 -20.36 17.91
C GLU A 580 -11.71 -20.13 18.35
N LYS A 581 -12.51 -21.19 18.42
CA LYS A 581 -13.91 -21.11 18.88
C LYS A 581 -14.03 -20.60 20.32
N VAL A 582 -13.25 -21.15 21.25
CA VAL A 582 -13.28 -20.72 22.66
C VAL A 582 -12.79 -19.27 22.78
N TYR A 583 -11.86 -18.85 21.93
CA TYR A 583 -11.40 -17.47 21.88
C TYR A 583 -12.48 -16.50 21.38
N GLU A 584 -13.25 -16.87 20.36
CA GLU A 584 -14.40 -16.07 19.89
C GLU A 584 -15.46 -15.92 20.99
N GLU A 585 -15.82 -17.02 21.68
CA GLU A 585 -16.75 -17.00 22.81
C GLU A 585 -16.22 -16.11 23.97
N LEU A 586 -14.92 -16.09 24.21
CA LEU A 586 -14.28 -15.23 25.21
C LEU A 586 -14.39 -13.75 24.82
N CYS A 587 -14.12 -13.41 23.56
CA CYS A 587 -14.23 -12.04 23.06
C CYS A 587 -15.68 -11.53 23.14
N GLU A 588 -16.67 -12.38 22.85
CA GLU A 588 -18.08 -12.04 22.99
C GLU A 588 -18.45 -11.77 24.46
N ALA A 589 -18.02 -12.64 25.39
CA ALA A 589 -18.29 -12.48 26.82
C ALA A 589 -17.61 -11.23 27.41
N GLU A 590 -16.42 -10.87 26.96
CA GLU A 590 -15.74 -9.63 27.35
C GLU A 590 -16.51 -8.39 26.84
N SER A 591 -17.07 -8.44 25.63
CA SER A 591 -17.88 -7.36 25.07
C SER A 591 -19.19 -7.14 25.84
N GLU A 592 -19.73 -8.20 26.45
CA GLU A 592 -20.96 -8.18 27.26
C GLU A 592 -20.74 -7.79 28.73
N LEU A 593 -19.50 -7.54 29.16
CA LEU A 593 -19.11 -7.17 30.54
C LEU A 593 -19.54 -8.22 31.60
N ASN A 594 -19.53 -9.49 31.25
CA ASN A 594 -19.93 -10.59 32.12
C ASN A 594 -18.68 -11.22 32.79
N GLU A 595 -18.18 -10.60 33.89
CA GLU A 595 -16.94 -10.98 34.56
C GLU A 595 -16.86 -12.47 34.97
N GLU A 596 -17.97 -13.05 35.46
CA GLU A 596 -17.99 -14.45 35.91
C GLU A 596 -17.84 -15.45 34.76
N ASN A 597 -18.37 -15.10 33.59
CA ASN A 597 -18.26 -15.92 32.38
C ASN A 597 -16.88 -15.76 31.71
N VAL A 598 -16.33 -14.57 31.75
CA VAL A 598 -14.99 -14.25 31.23
C VAL A 598 -13.91 -15.07 31.93
N ASP A 599 -13.90 -15.14 33.27
CA ASP A 599 -12.91 -15.91 34.01
C ASP A 599 -13.00 -17.41 33.71
N LYS A 600 -14.21 -17.95 33.56
CA LYS A 600 -14.44 -19.35 33.19
C LYS A 600 -13.93 -19.66 31.78
N LEU A 601 -14.22 -18.79 30.81
CA LEU A 601 -13.79 -18.95 29.43
C LEU A 601 -12.29 -18.76 29.27
N ARG A 602 -11.67 -17.88 30.05
CA ARG A 602 -10.20 -17.75 30.12
C ARG A 602 -9.53 -19.05 30.54
N LEU A 603 -10.01 -19.66 31.63
CA LEU A 603 -9.49 -20.93 32.10
C LEU A 603 -9.70 -22.08 31.09
N GLN A 604 -10.83 -22.04 30.36
CA GLN A 604 -11.11 -22.99 29.30
C GLN A 604 -10.18 -22.79 28.10
N TYR A 605 -9.96 -21.55 27.69
CA TYR A 605 -9.03 -21.20 26.63
C TYR A 605 -7.59 -21.61 26.93
N GLU A 606 -7.10 -21.39 28.17
CA GLU A 606 -5.78 -21.85 28.59
C GLU A 606 -5.62 -23.36 28.42
N LYS A 607 -6.62 -24.16 28.79
CA LYS A 607 -6.60 -25.61 28.64
C LYS A 607 -6.56 -26.05 27.18
N VAL A 608 -7.34 -25.41 26.33
CA VAL A 608 -7.41 -25.75 24.90
C VAL A 608 -6.15 -25.28 24.18
N ALA A 609 -5.59 -24.14 24.55
CA ALA A 609 -4.31 -23.65 24.03
C ALA A 609 -3.14 -24.56 24.42
N ASP A 610 -3.14 -25.08 25.68
CA ASP A 610 -2.16 -26.08 26.10
C ASP A 610 -2.31 -27.40 25.36
N SER A 611 -3.55 -27.84 25.08
CA SER A 611 -3.82 -29.00 24.26
C SER A 611 -3.28 -28.82 22.84
N TRP A 612 -3.56 -27.72 22.22
CA TRP A 612 -3.03 -27.37 20.89
C TRP A 612 -1.51 -27.35 20.86
N THR A 613 -0.87 -26.72 21.86
CA THR A 613 0.60 -26.68 21.98
C THR A 613 1.18 -28.10 22.09
N ASN A 614 0.53 -28.98 22.86
CA ASN A 614 0.96 -30.37 23.02
C ASN A 614 0.83 -31.16 21.71
N GLU A 615 -0.25 -30.96 20.94
CA GLU A 615 -0.42 -31.62 19.64
C GLU A 615 0.59 -31.09 18.61
N CYS A 616 0.89 -29.79 18.61
CA CYS A 616 1.96 -29.21 17.81
C CYS A 616 3.33 -29.83 18.15
N THR A 617 3.62 -30.03 19.41
CA THR A 617 4.88 -30.65 19.86
C THR A 617 4.98 -32.11 19.40
N LYS A 618 3.90 -32.88 19.55
CA LYS A 618 3.85 -34.28 19.05
C LYS A 618 4.02 -34.36 17.53
N TRP A 619 3.36 -33.47 16.78
CA TRP A 619 3.53 -33.42 15.33
C TRP A 619 4.97 -33.07 14.94
N TYR A 620 5.58 -32.18 15.70
CA TYR A 620 6.96 -31.75 15.50
C TYR A 620 7.96 -32.89 15.78
N ASP A 621 7.75 -33.66 16.87
CA ASP A 621 8.56 -34.82 17.19
C ASP A 621 8.48 -35.87 16.08
N ILE A 622 7.27 -36.18 15.58
CA ILE A 622 7.07 -37.10 14.44
C ILE A 622 7.79 -36.56 13.19
N TYR A 623 7.71 -35.25 12.95
CA TYR A 623 8.38 -34.61 11.81
C TYR A 623 9.91 -34.73 11.92
N LEU A 624 10.47 -34.54 13.10
CA LEU A 624 11.91 -34.67 13.34
C LEU A 624 12.39 -36.10 13.17
N ASP A 625 11.71 -37.06 13.77
CA ASP A 625 12.06 -38.48 13.69
C ASP A 625 12.05 -39.02 12.24
N GLU A 626 11.10 -38.54 11.42
CA GLU A 626 10.98 -38.98 10.02
C GLU A 626 11.94 -38.24 9.08
N MET A 627 12.27 -36.99 9.39
CA MET A 627 13.15 -36.17 8.55
C MET A 627 14.65 -36.33 8.89
N TYR A 628 14.95 -36.78 10.10
CA TYR A 628 16.32 -36.97 10.61
C TYR A 628 16.40 -38.27 11.41
N PRO A 629 16.26 -39.46 10.76
CA PRO A 629 16.45 -40.73 11.48
C PRO A 629 17.87 -40.78 12.08
N GLU A 630 17.98 -41.31 13.31
CA GLU A 630 19.22 -41.34 14.15
C GLU A 630 20.45 -41.99 13.48
N SER A 631 20.33 -42.49 12.25
CA SER A 631 21.41 -43.15 11.51
C SER A 631 22.40 -42.22 10.78
N ASP A 632 22.21 -40.89 10.82
CA ASP A 632 23.03 -39.90 10.09
C ASP A 632 23.80 -38.92 10.99
N PHE A 633 24.08 -39.29 12.25
CA PHE A 633 24.99 -38.58 13.10
C PHE A 633 26.32 -39.30 13.28
#